data_bf2dcb3760c75428a9feabd1d4576af0
#
_entry.id   bf2dcb3760c75428a9feabd1d4576af0
#
_cell.length_a   1.000
_cell.length_b   1.000
_cell.length_c   1.000
_cell.angle_alpha   90.00
_cell.angle_beta   90.00
_cell.angle_gamma   90.00
#
_symmetry.space_group_name_H-M   'P 1'
#
loop_
_entity.id
_entity.type
_entity.pdbx_description
1 polymer ?
#
loop_
_entity_poly.entity_id
_entity_poly.type
_entity_poly.pdbx_seq_one_letter_code
_entity_poly.pdbx_strand_id
1 'polypeptide(L)'
;LQFDERVISRLRVRRSAQGIDIIGFDVERDGWSAHDGSLEAALREFSLKHRLAEDHVYTVLPRYDMTARILELPTQDINEIAGMVRLSAEEYVPFSAEELVTDQCILSKTPEGGAKVLAVFAHHDVVESHVKLLQAAKVEPEQIYLSTACLASAAIEARGASRKRYALVSLASGGLEVIVVREGQLEYGRAVASQHDWSLDAADAQEVLEELGVEVRASLSAYKREAEDGEDVEAVYLCSDATDVARHCETLEQDISSVVVIEECAPALFARDLATEGADLLSALPMVSLGAALIAQDRAAIQIKLLPRTLIRTREREDAKRLATKFGALAAAIALTLMGLYGVAVHQRNAYIRELGRRIAEIEPRANGILAKQKQLGILQRQVERSGSVLELLASLIELFPDSEMNITRFQFVHNDKIEVTGRTKTLKAIETLAHTLTEVGKSSIPQFARAQRVYEQEVSEKGQQVWDYKLVLPFPESERPSEEGSEESGLE
;
A
#
# COMPACT_ATOMS: atom_id res chain seq x y z
N LEU A 1 21.29 4.44 -24.64
CA LEU A 1 21.11 5.06 -25.96
C LEU A 1 21.93 6.31 -26.03
N GLN A 2 22.75 6.45 -27.04
CA GLN A 2 23.50 7.64 -27.37
C GLN A 2 23.20 8.03 -28.81
N PHE A 3 23.05 9.30 -29.08
CA PHE A 3 22.82 9.79 -30.44
C PHE A 3 23.34 11.22 -30.58
N ASP A 4 23.75 11.52 -31.76
CA ASP A 4 24.12 12.84 -32.24
C ASP A 4 23.66 13.02 -33.71
N GLU A 5 24.16 14.03 -34.40
CA GLU A 5 23.76 14.31 -35.78
C GLU A 5 24.18 13.23 -36.80
N ARG A 6 25.10 12.32 -36.46
CA ARG A 6 25.68 11.34 -37.38
C ARG A 6 25.61 9.90 -36.91
N VAL A 7 25.46 9.68 -35.60
CA VAL A 7 25.50 8.33 -34.99
C VAL A 7 24.33 8.15 -34.05
N ILE A 8 23.66 7.02 -34.18
CA ILE A 8 22.72 6.50 -33.19
C ILE A 8 23.27 5.16 -32.75
N SER A 9 23.52 5.01 -31.45
CA SER A 9 24.05 3.77 -30.87
C SER A 9 23.24 3.32 -29.65
N ARG A 10 23.07 2.02 -29.53
CA ARG A 10 22.40 1.37 -28.40
C ARG A 10 23.26 0.27 -27.84
N LEU A 11 23.54 0.36 -26.54
CA LEU A 11 24.05 -0.76 -25.75
C LEU A 11 22.90 -1.38 -24.94
N ARG A 12 22.63 -2.65 -25.15
CA ARG A 12 21.61 -3.39 -24.40
C ARG A 12 22.28 -4.26 -23.34
N VAL A 13 21.88 -4.03 -22.11
CA VAL A 13 22.46 -4.72 -20.93
C VAL A 13 21.34 -5.36 -20.07
N ARG A 14 21.71 -6.42 -19.37
CA ARG A 14 20.87 -7.05 -18.36
C ARG A 14 21.59 -7.04 -17.03
N ARG A 15 20.87 -6.73 -15.98
CA ARG A 15 21.39 -6.88 -14.62
C ARG A 15 21.49 -8.36 -14.26
N SER A 16 22.66 -8.83 -13.84
CA SER A 16 22.86 -10.18 -13.31
C SER A 16 23.36 -10.13 -11.87
N ALA A 17 23.33 -11.27 -11.20
CA ALA A 17 23.85 -11.39 -9.83
C ALA A 17 25.37 -11.16 -9.75
N GLN A 18 26.07 -11.32 -10.87
CA GLN A 18 27.53 -11.20 -10.98
C GLN A 18 27.99 -9.88 -11.56
N GLY A 19 27.08 -9.05 -12.11
CA GLY A 19 27.44 -7.79 -12.74
C GLY A 19 26.49 -7.37 -13.85
N ILE A 20 27.05 -6.91 -14.96
CA ILE A 20 26.36 -6.45 -16.14
C ILE A 20 26.60 -7.44 -17.27
N ASP A 21 25.53 -8.04 -17.78
CA ASP A 21 25.59 -8.87 -18.99
C ASP A 21 25.27 -7.98 -20.21
N ILE A 22 26.18 -7.89 -21.16
CA ILE A 22 25.94 -7.22 -22.44
C ILE A 22 25.17 -8.18 -23.32
N ILE A 23 23.95 -7.75 -23.75
CA ILE A 23 23.08 -8.57 -24.61
C ILE A 23 23.30 -8.24 -26.08
N GLY A 24 23.62 -6.99 -26.39
CA GLY A 24 23.83 -6.54 -27.77
C GLY A 24 24.22 -5.08 -27.86
N PHE A 25 24.82 -4.77 -28.98
CA PHE A 25 25.22 -3.41 -29.36
C PHE A 25 24.80 -3.16 -30.80
N ASP A 26 24.10 -2.07 -31.03
CA ASP A 26 23.64 -1.67 -32.36
C ASP A 26 24.07 -0.24 -32.63
N VAL A 27 24.59 0.01 -33.82
CA VAL A 27 25.05 1.32 -34.28
C VAL A 27 24.49 1.59 -35.68
N GLU A 28 23.95 2.78 -35.87
CA GLU A 28 23.62 3.32 -37.20
C GLU A 28 24.37 4.62 -37.38
N ARG A 29 24.99 4.77 -38.56
CA ARG A 29 25.81 5.92 -38.92
C ARG A 29 25.37 6.46 -40.26
N ASP A 30 25.31 7.80 -40.38
CA ASP A 30 25.07 8.55 -41.63
C ASP A 30 23.90 8.08 -42.50
N GLY A 31 23.17 7.06 -42.06
CA GLY A 31 22.10 6.43 -42.85
C GLY A 31 20.87 7.30 -43.10
N TRP A 32 20.64 8.32 -42.30
CA TRP A 32 19.43 9.14 -42.39
C TRP A 32 19.55 10.31 -43.35
N SER A 33 20.72 10.73 -43.75
CA SER A 33 20.88 11.70 -44.83
C SER A 33 20.27 11.19 -46.15
N ALA A 34 20.07 9.88 -46.27
CA ALA A 34 19.36 9.24 -47.40
C ALA A 34 17.82 9.16 -47.25
N HIS A 35 17.30 9.43 -46.05
CA HIS A 35 15.88 9.28 -45.70
C HIS A 35 15.26 10.58 -45.16
N ASP A 36 15.12 11.64 -45.93
CA ASP A 36 14.62 12.95 -45.49
C ASP A 36 15.51 13.77 -44.54
N GLY A 37 16.70 13.29 -44.21
CA GLY A 37 17.79 14.06 -43.58
C GLY A 37 17.59 14.53 -42.16
N SER A 38 16.60 14.05 -41.44
CA SER A 38 16.38 14.49 -40.06
C SER A 38 16.76 13.41 -39.02
N LEU A 39 17.51 13.80 -38.02
CA LEU A 39 17.83 12.96 -36.85
C LEU A 39 16.54 12.41 -36.19
N GLU A 40 15.45 13.19 -36.18
CA GLU A 40 14.17 12.77 -35.63
C GLU A 40 13.60 11.55 -36.36
N ALA A 41 13.64 11.56 -37.70
CA ALA A 41 13.14 10.45 -38.49
C ALA A 41 14.00 9.19 -38.30
N ALA A 42 15.32 9.37 -38.32
CA ALA A 42 16.28 8.28 -38.05
C ALA A 42 16.09 7.65 -36.67
N LEU A 43 15.97 8.48 -35.64
CA LEU A 43 15.76 8.00 -34.26
C LEU A 43 14.43 7.27 -34.11
N ARG A 44 13.37 7.72 -34.82
CA ARG A 44 12.07 7.03 -34.83
C ARG A 44 12.17 5.67 -35.52
N GLU A 45 12.86 5.57 -36.66
CA GLU A 45 13.07 4.31 -37.37
C GLU A 45 13.90 3.35 -36.51
N PHE A 46 15.00 3.83 -35.94
CA PHE A 46 15.85 3.08 -35.02
C PHE A 46 15.05 2.57 -33.80
N SER A 47 14.22 3.43 -33.22
CA SER A 47 13.35 3.08 -32.09
C SER A 47 12.38 1.95 -32.44
N LEU A 48 11.74 2.02 -33.60
CA LEU A 48 10.80 0.99 -34.07
C LEU A 48 11.51 -0.33 -34.35
N LYS A 49 12.65 -0.29 -35.07
CA LYS A 49 13.47 -1.45 -35.42
C LYS A 49 13.94 -2.19 -34.17
N HIS A 50 14.34 -1.47 -33.16
CA HIS A 50 14.92 -2.02 -31.94
C HIS A 50 13.94 -2.06 -30.75
N ARG A 51 12.67 -1.66 -30.94
CA ARG A 51 11.60 -1.68 -29.92
C ARG A 51 11.96 -0.93 -28.63
N LEU A 52 12.59 0.23 -28.76
CA LEU A 52 13.08 0.99 -27.59
C LEU A 52 11.95 1.40 -26.63
N ALA A 53 10.72 1.53 -27.11
CA ALA A 53 9.56 1.86 -26.29
C ALA A 53 9.19 0.77 -25.26
N GLU A 54 9.71 -0.45 -25.41
CA GLU A 54 9.47 -1.58 -24.49
C GLU A 54 10.59 -1.73 -23.45
N ASP A 55 11.73 -1.02 -23.65
CA ASP A 55 12.92 -1.12 -22.79
C ASP A 55 13.00 0.08 -21.81
N HIS A 56 13.70 -0.08 -20.72
CA HIS A 56 14.13 1.02 -19.85
C HIS A 56 15.30 1.75 -20.51
N VAL A 57 15.05 2.92 -21.07
CA VAL A 57 16.03 3.65 -21.86
C VAL A 57 16.71 4.72 -21.02
N TYR A 58 18.04 4.63 -20.92
CA TYR A 58 18.91 5.66 -20.39
C TYR A 58 19.65 6.32 -21.56
N THR A 59 19.82 7.63 -21.51
CA THR A 59 20.48 8.38 -22.59
C THR A 59 21.60 9.24 -22.06
N VAL A 60 22.47 9.65 -22.96
CA VAL A 60 23.65 10.44 -22.61
C VAL A 60 23.65 11.74 -23.42
N LEU A 61 23.89 12.85 -22.73
CA LEU A 61 24.19 14.15 -23.34
C LEU A 61 25.70 14.38 -23.36
N PRO A 62 26.24 14.80 -24.50
CA PRO A 62 27.65 15.11 -24.61
C PRO A 62 27.99 16.38 -23.82
N ARG A 63 29.17 16.40 -23.25
CA ARG A 63 29.66 17.55 -22.44
C ARG A 63 29.85 18.84 -23.24
N TYR A 64 30.13 18.73 -24.52
CA TYR A 64 30.33 19.94 -25.33
C TYR A 64 29.08 20.80 -25.49
N ASP A 65 27.90 20.25 -25.21
CA ASP A 65 26.63 20.97 -25.21
C ASP A 65 26.32 21.66 -23.85
N MET A 66 27.20 21.52 -22.85
CA MET A 66 26.99 22.07 -21.52
C MET A 66 28.28 22.40 -20.80
N THR A 67 28.18 23.09 -19.68
CA THR A 67 29.33 23.40 -18.82
C THR A 67 29.41 22.43 -17.65
N ALA A 68 30.56 21.82 -17.46
CA ALA A 68 30.85 21.02 -16.26
C ALA A 68 32.16 21.51 -15.65
N ARG A 69 32.20 21.66 -14.34
CA ARG A 69 33.34 22.16 -13.57
C ARG A 69 33.57 21.30 -12.32
N ILE A 70 34.82 21.14 -11.95
CA ILE A 70 35.20 20.61 -10.64
C ILE A 70 35.38 21.78 -9.71
N LEU A 71 34.61 21.86 -8.64
CA LEU A 71 34.59 22.93 -7.67
C LEU A 71 35.08 22.42 -6.31
N GLU A 72 35.81 23.24 -5.59
CA GLU A 72 36.17 22.99 -4.20
C GLU A 72 35.22 23.77 -3.29
N LEU A 73 34.42 23.05 -2.50
CA LEU A 73 33.42 23.64 -1.63
C LEU A 73 33.74 23.36 -0.15
N PRO A 74 33.46 24.30 0.76
CA PRO A 74 33.82 24.20 2.17
C PRO A 74 32.90 23.33 3.00
N THR A 75 32.05 22.53 2.37
CA THR A 75 31.08 21.65 3.05
C THR A 75 31.01 20.28 2.38
N GLN A 76 30.54 19.29 3.14
CA GLN A 76 30.27 17.93 2.66
C GLN A 76 28.75 17.61 2.69
N ASP A 77 27.93 18.58 3.10
CA ASP A 77 26.47 18.40 3.08
C ASP A 77 25.92 18.58 1.66
N ILE A 78 25.23 17.56 1.18
CA ILE A 78 24.75 17.52 -0.22
C ILE A 78 23.73 18.62 -0.53
N ASN A 79 22.95 19.08 0.47
CA ASN A 79 21.96 20.12 0.28
C ASN A 79 22.62 21.51 0.22
N GLU A 80 23.62 21.73 1.06
CA GLU A 80 24.44 22.95 1.01
C GLU A 80 25.20 23.02 -0.30
N ILE A 81 25.85 21.92 -0.72
CA ILE A 81 26.53 21.83 -2.01
C ILE A 81 25.58 22.19 -3.15
N ALA A 82 24.36 21.61 -3.17
CA ALA A 82 23.38 21.91 -4.21
C ALA A 82 22.99 23.40 -4.23
N GLY A 83 22.85 24.00 -3.06
CA GLY A 83 22.59 25.44 -2.93
C GLY A 83 23.76 26.28 -3.47
N MET A 84 24.99 25.94 -3.09
CA MET A 84 26.22 26.65 -3.53
C MET A 84 26.43 26.53 -5.04
N VAL A 85 26.31 25.33 -5.60
CA VAL A 85 26.39 25.08 -7.05
C VAL A 85 25.37 25.91 -7.82
N ARG A 86 24.14 25.98 -7.35
CA ARG A 86 23.09 26.77 -7.99
C ARG A 86 23.38 28.28 -7.92
N LEU A 87 23.92 28.79 -6.80
CA LEU A 87 24.25 30.19 -6.62
C LEU A 87 25.45 30.60 -7.46
N SER A 88 26.43 29.71 -7.63
CA SER A 88 27.62 29.98 -8.43
C SER A 88 27.42 29.79 -9.95
N ALA A 89 26.25 29.35 -10.38
CA ALA A 89 26.01 29.04 -11.78
C ALA A 89 26.30 30.22 -12.72
N GLU A 90 25.89 31.43 -12.35
CA GLU A 90 26.09 32.66 -13.15
C GLU A 90 27.54 33.07 -13.29
N GLU A 91 28.45 32.53 -12.46
CA GLU A 91 29.91 32.76 -12.59
C GLU A 91 30.52 31.92 -13.73
N TYR A 92 29.88 30.78 -14.07
CA TYR A 92 30.41 29.81 -15.03
C TYR A 92 29.70 29.81 -16.38
N VAL A 93 28.44 30.27 -16.40
CA VAL A 93 27.60 30.29 -17.62
C VAL A 93 26.85 31.62 -17.75
N PRO A 94 26.64 32.16 -18.94
CA PRO A 94 25.95 33.44 -19.16
C PRO A 94 24.41 33.31 -19.11
N PHE A 95 23.87 32.47 -18.22
CA PHE A 95 22.45 32.19 -18.08
C PHE A 95 22.06 32.30 -16.61
N SER A 96 20.80 32.65 -16.34
CA SER A 96 20.26 32.66 -14.99
C SER A 96 20.13 31.24 -14.45
N ALA A 97 20.21 31.07 -13.12
CA ALA A 97 20.07 29.78 -12.48
C ALA A 97 18.68 29.12 -12.74
N GLU A 98 17.69 29.91 -13.18
CA GLU A 98 16.35 29.43 -13.50
C GLU A 98 16.26 28.82 -14.90
N GLU A 99 17.14 29.21 -15.80
CA GLU A 99 17.26 28.70 -17.18
C GLU A 99 18.12 27.43 -17.26
N LEU A 100 18.65 26.98 -16.12
CA LEU A 100 19.58 25.88 -16.06
C LEU A 100 19.01 24.65 -15.39
N VAL A 101 19.31 23.51 -15.98
CA VAL A 101 19.27 22.20 -15.30
C VAL A 101 20.64 22.01 -14.65
N THR A 102 20.66 21.92 -13.33
CA THR A 102 21.91 21.73 -12.56
C THR A 102 21.89 20.42 -11.81
N ASP A 103 23.03 19.75 -11.79
CA ASP A 103 23.25 18.60 -10.91
C ASP A 103 24.69 18.55 -10.46
N GLN A 104 24.99 17.84 -9.38
CA GLN A 104 26.31 17.77 -8.77
C GLN A 104 26.59 16.39 -8.17
N CYS A 105 27.87 16.03 -8.18
CA CYS A 105 28.36 14.80 -7.56
C CYS A 105 29.62 15.07 -6.76
N ILE A 106 29.68 14.58 -5.52
CA ILE A 106 30.89 14.65 -4.70
C ILE A 106 31.92 13.66 -5.27
N LEU A 107 33.05 14.15 -5.72
CA LEU A 107 34.19 13.34 -6.20
C LEU A 107 35.04 12.85 -5.04
N SER A 108 35.39 13.76 -4.11
CA SER A 108 36.16 13.43 -2.92
C SER A 108 35.82 14.37 -1.76
N LYS A 109 36.13 13.92 -0.54
CA LYS A 109 35.97 14.70 0.69
C LYS A 109 37.33 15.07 1.23
N THR A 110 37.48 16.32 1.65
CA THR A 110 38.74 16.78 2.28
C THR A 110 38.69 16.60 3.80
N PRO A 111 39.85 16.38 4.45
CA PRO A 111 39.90 16.21 5.91
C PRO A 111 39.42 17.46 6.69
N GLU A 112 39.51 18.63 6.09
CA GLU A 112 39.10 19.90 6.66
C GLU A 112 37.61 20.15 6.63
N GLY A 113 36.81 19.18 6.12
CA GLY A 113 35.35 19.26 6.04
C GLY A 113 34.80 19.81 4.73
N GLY A 114 35.68 20.06 3.73
CA GLY A 114 35.29 20.44 2.38
C GLY A 114 35.09 19.23 1.45
N ALA A 115 34.69 19.50 0.21
CA ALA A 115 34.55 18.51 -0.84
C ALA A 115 34.96 19.05 -2.22
N LYS A 116 35.55 18.18 -3.05
CA LYS A 116 35.67 18.38 -4.51
C LYS A 116 34.39 17.84 -5.16
N VAL A 117 33.75 18.67 -5.96
CA VAL A 117 32.43 18.40 -6.51
C VAL A 117 32.42 18.60 -8.02
N LEU A 118 31.96 17.63 -8.78
CA LEU A 118 31.62 17.82 -10.18
C LEU A 118 30.28 18.54 -10.24
N ALA A 119 30.25 19.78 -10.68
CA ALA A 119 29.05 20.58 -10.90
C ALA A 119 28.77 20.69 -12.40
N VAL A 120 27.49 20.54 -12.77
CA VAL A 120 27.07 20.55 -14.18
C VAL A 120 25.96 21.57 -14.36
N PHE A 121 26.05 22.33 -15.43
CA PHE A 121 25.14 23.39 -15.83
C PHE A 121 24.74 23.18 -17.28
N ALA A 122 23.52 22.72 -17.53
CA ALA A 122 22.96 22.52 -18.86
C ALA A 122 21.82 23.52 -19.08
N HIS A 123 21.81 24.21 -20.20
CA HIS A 123 20.67 25.05 -20.55
C HIS A 123 19.40 24.21 -20.73
N HIS A 124 18.28 24.70 -20.25
CA HIS A 124 17.00 24.00 -20.37
C HIS A 124 16.68 23.55 -21.79
N ASP A 125 16.94 24.44 -22.79
CA ASP A 125 16.65 24.14 -24.18
C ASP A 125 17.43 22.95 -24.73
N VAL A 126 18.69 22.77 -24.30
CA VAL A 126 19.51 21.62 -24.69
C VAL A 126 18.88 20.32 -24.21
N VAL A 127 18.56 20.27 -22.91
CA VAL A 127 17.95 19.09 -22.31
C VAL A 127 16.54 18.83 -22.87
N GLU A 128 15.75 19.89 -23.05
CA GLU A 128 14.40 19.79 -23.58
C GLU A 128 14.38 19.34 -25.05
N SER A 129 15.31 19.86 -25.87
CA SER A 129 15.44 19.43 -27.28
C SER A 129 15.80 17.95 -27.37
N HIS A 130 16.71 17.48 -26.53
CA HIS A 130 17.07 16.07 -26.44
C HIS A 130 15.87 15.19 -26.03
N VAL A 131 15.09 15.64 -25.05
CA VAL A 131 13.85 14.93 -24.63
C VAL A 131 12.80 14.93 -25.73
N LYS A 132 12.62 16.05 -26.42
CA LYS A 132 11.65 16.15 -27.55
C LYS A 132 11.98 15.17 -28.69
N LEU A 133 13.27 15.04 -29.05
CA LEU A 133 13.70 14.05 -30.04
C LEU A 133 13.34 12.62 -29.62
N LEU A 134 13.59 12.27 -28.36
CA LEU A 134 13.22 10.96 -27.82
C LEU A 134 11.71 10.74 -27.81
N GLN A 135 10.94 11.75 -27.39
CA GLN A 135 9.48 11.67 -27.38
C GLN A 135 8.89 11.53 -28.79
N ALA A 136 9.44 12.23 -29.78
CA ALA A 136 9.07 12.08 -31.17
C ALA A 136 9.30 10.64 -31.68
N ALA A 137 10.36 9.99 -31.19
CA ALA A 137 10.65 8.59 -31.44
C ALA A 137 9.86 7.60 -30.53
N LYS A 138 8.92 8.11 -29.70
CA LYS A 138 8.14 7.34 -28.71
C LYS A 138 9.00 6.64 -27.66
N VAL A 139 10.12 7.22 -27.33
CA VAL A 139 11.03 6.77 -26.28
C VAL A 139 10.93 7.71 -25.09
N GLU A 140 10.68 7.16 -23.93
CA GLU A 140 10.70 7.91 -22.66
C GLU A 140 11.98 7.55 -21.91
N PRO A 141 12.97 8.48 -21.81
CA PRO A 141 14.21 8.18 -21.10
C PRO A 141 13.96 8.08 -19.59
N GLU A 142 14.44 7.03 -18.93
CA GLU A 142 14.44 6.91 -17.47
C GLU A 142 15.33 7.98 -16.83
N GLN A 143 16.48 8.23 -17.43
CA GLN A 143 17.41 9.26 -17.00
C GLN A 143 18.29 9.72 -18.17
N ILE A 144 18.82 10.95 -18.02
CA ILE A 144 19.80 11.54 -18.94
C ILE A 144 21.09 11.72 -18.15
N TYR A 145 22.18 11.13 -18.64
CA TYR A 145 23.49 11.19 -18.01
C TYR A 145 24.44 12.14 -18.76
N LEU A 146 25.44 12.63 -18.06
CA LEU A 146 26.53 13.41 -18.65
C LEU A 146 27.60 12.46 -19.21
N SER A 147 28.11 12.71 -20.42
CA SER A 147 29.17 11.90 -21.04
C SER A 147 30.42 11.79 -20.18
N THR A 148 30.87 12.89 -19.54
CA THR A 148 31.99 12.89 -18.59
C THR A 148 31.83 11.92 -17.44
N ALA A 149 30.64 11.91 -16.83
CA ALA A 149 30.33 11.02 -15.73
C ALA A 149 30.34 9.55 -16.18
N CYS A 150 29.81 9.29 -17.37
CA CYS A 150 29.83 7.96 -17.97
C CYS A 150 31.27 7.52 -18.28
N LEU A 151 32.04 8.37 -18.96
CA LEU A 151 33.42 8.08 -19.33
C LEU A 151 34.32 7.85 -18.10
N ALA A 152 34.19 8.71 -17.07
CA ALA A 152 34.93 8.54 -15.82
C ALA A 152 34.52 7.26 -15.08
N SER A 153 33.24 6.95 -15.02
CA SER A 153 32.74 5.73 -14.38
C SER A 153 33.27 4.47 -15.06
N ALA A 154 33.26 4.46 -16.39
CA ALA A 154 33.83 3.37 -17.16
C ALA A 154 35.35 3.23 -16.92
N ALA A 155 36.09 4.35 -16.96
CA ALA A 155 37.54 4.38 -16.73
C ALA A 155 37.93 3.88 -15.34
N ILE A 156 37.21 4.30 -14.32
CA ILE A 156 37.44 3.90 -12.93
C ILE A 156 37.16 2.41 -12.73
N GLU A 157 36.06 1.89 -13.28
CA GLU A 157 35.74 0.47 -13.19
C GLU A 157 36.78 -0.38 -13.91
N ALA A 158 37.24 0.04 -15.10
CA ALA A 158 38.22 -0.68 -15.88
C ALA A 158 39.57 -0.85 -15.18
N ARG A 159 40.02 0.21 -14.53
CA ARG A 159 41.39 0.27 -14.00
C ARG A 159 41.47 0.22 -12.48
N GLY A 160 40.30 0.27 -11.80
CA GLY A 160 40.23 0.30 -10.36
C GLY A 160 40.94 1.53 -9.77
N ALA A 161 41.39 1.40 -8.54
CA ALA A 161 42.18 2.44 -7.85
C ALA A 161 43.66 2.41 -8.28
N SER A 162 43.94 2.41 -9.60
CA SER A 162 45.32 2.55 -10.09
C SER A 162 45.90 3.82 -9.54
N ARG A 163 47.13 3.76 -9.00
CA ARG A 163 47.86 4.95 -8.55
C ARG A 163 48.37 5.79 -9.69
N LYS A 164 48.32 5.27 -10.91
CA LYS A 164 48.78 5.97 -12.10
C LYS A 164 47.80 7.05 -12.48
N ARG A 165 48.31 8.18 -12.86
CA ARG A 165 47.57 9.28 -13.44
C ARG A 165 47.49 9.08 -14.94
N TYR A 166 46.27 8.99 -15.47
CA TYR A 166 46.05 8.76 -16.89
C TYR A 166 44.94 9.64 -17.45
N ALA A 167 45.08 9.99 -18.72
CA ALA A 167 44.02 10.66 -19.46
C ALA A 167 43.25 9.69 -20.32
N LEU A 168 41.94 9.90 -20.43
CA LEU A 168 41.11 9.32 -21.46
C LEU A 168 40.71 10.42 -22.45
N VAL A 169 40.89 10.15 -23.71
CA VAL A 169 40.42 10.97 -24.83
C VAL A 169 39.33 10.21 -25.55
N SER A 170 38.11 10.70 -25.46
CA SER A 170 36.94 10.13 -26.15
C SER A 170 36.63 10.98 -27.39
N LEU A 171 36.60 10.30 -28.53
CA LEU A 171 36.28 10.91 -29.81
C LEU A 171 34.81 10.59 -30.15
N ALA A 172 34.07 11.64 -30.47
CA ALA A 172 32.69 11.54 -30.94
C ALA A 172 32.52 12.38 -32.22
N SER A 173 31.47 12.15 -32.97
CA SER A 173 31.22 12.88 -34.23
C SER A 173 31.06 14.39 -34.06
N GLY A 174 30.62 14.88 -32.89
CA GLY A 174 30.44 16.29 -32.59
C GLY A 174 31.56 16.92 -31.78
N GLY A 175 32.63 16.19 -31.45
CA GLY A 175 33.73 16.73 -30.67
C GLY A 175 34.56 15.68 -29.94
N LEU A 176 35.50 16.15 -29.14
CA LEU A 176 36.31 15.33 -28.27
C LEU A 176 36.09 15.67 -26.81
N GLU A 177 36.30 14.70 -25.95
CA GLU A 177 36.28 14.87 -24.50
C GLU A 177 37.54 14.27 -23.89
N VAL A 178 38.25 15.07 -23.08
CA VAL A 178 39.45 14.66 -22.35
C VAL A 178 39.11 14.63 -20.87
N ILE A 179 39.30 13.52 -20.22
CA ILE A 179 39.27 13.41 -18.77
C ILE A 179 40.59 12.93 -18.21
N VAL A 180 40.93 13.34 -17.00
CA VAL A 180 42.10 12.81 -16.26
C VAL A 180 41.59 12.17 -14.97
N VAL A 181 42.05 10.93 -14.76
CA VAL A 181 41.71 10.13 -13.58
C VAL A 181 43.00 9.79 -12.84
N ARG A 182 42.97 9.93 -11.52
CA ARG A 182 44.06 9.51 -10.61
C ARG A 182 43.43 8.83 -9.38
N GLU A 183 44.00 7.72 -8.98
CA GLU A 183 43.57 6.97 -7.78
C GLU A 183 42.07 6.65 -7.76
N GLY A 184 41.45 6.44 -8.93
CA GLY A 184 40.02 6.21 -9.05
C GLY A 184 39.13 7.44 -8.87
N GLN A 185 39.72 8.65 -8.96
CA GLN A 185 38.99 9.91 -8.86
C GLN A 185 39.15 10.73 -10.14
N LEU A 186 38.10 11.39 -10.57
CA LEU A 186 38.13 12.34 -11.67
C LEU A 186 38.78 13.64 -11.18
N GLU A 187 39.94 13.99 -11.74
CA GLU A 187 40.65 15.23 -11.41
C GLU A 187 40.42 16.36 -12.40
N TYR A 188 40.18 16.03 -13.66
CA TYR A 188 40.01 17.02 -14.72
C TYR A 188 39.07 16.52 -15.79
N GLY A 189 38.44 17.45 -16.47
CA GLY A 189 37.65 17.15 -17.64
C GLY A 189 37.47 18.39 -18.52
N ARG A 190 37.64 18.23 -19.83
CA ARG A 190 37.40 19.21 -20.85
C ARG A 190 36.77 18.58 -22.06
N ALA A 191 35.83 19.29 -22.68
CA ALA A 191 35.27 18.90 -23.96
C ALA A 191 35.46 20.05 -24.96
N VAL A 192 35.65 19.68 -26.21
CA VAL A 192 35.82 20.60 -27.34
C VAL A 192 34.85 20.15 -28.43
N ALA A 193 33.90 21.04 -28.78
CA ALA A 193 33.05 20.82 -29.93
C ALA A 193 33.86 20.92 -31.22
N SER A 194 33.65 20.04 -32.16
CA SER A 194 34.31 20.07 -33.47
C SER A 194 33.28 19.94 -34.58
N GLN A 195 33.57 20.61 -35.68
CA GLN A 195 32.81 20.42 -36.93
C GLN A 195 33.33 19.27 -37.77
N HIS A 196 34.53 18.77 -37.45
CA HIS A 196 35.12 17.62 -38.09
C HIS A 196 34.60 16.33 -37.50
N ASP A 197 34.37 15.37 -38.39
CA ASP A 197 34.04 14.01 -37.96
C ASP A 197 35.35 13.29 -37.57
N TRP A 198 35.52 13.10 -36.28
CA TRP A 198 36.64 12.32 -35.73
C TRP A 198 36.54 10.81 -36.05
N SER A 199 35.42 10.38 -36.65
CA SER A 199 35.22 8.99 -37.04
C SER A 199 35.86 8.57 -38.34
N LEU A 200 36.41 9.46 -39.05
CA LEU A 200 37.20 9.48 -40.29
C LEU A 200 37.16 8.32 -41.29
N ASP A 201 36.67 8.65 -42.45
CA ASP A 201 37.09 8.05 -43.72
C ASP A 201 38.24 8.85 -44.34
N ALA A 202 39.14 8.17 -44.94
CA ALA A 202 40.56 8.43 -45.15
C ALA A 202 41.01 9.69 -45.96
N ALA A 203 40.16 10.59 -46.40
CA ALA A 203 40.58 11.68 -47.29
C ALA A 203 41.19 12.89 -46.54
N ASP A 204 40.69 13.16 -45.31
CA ASP A 204 41.08 14.31 -44.49
C ASP A 204 41.82 13.92 -43.23
N ALA A 205 42.27 12.66 -43.13
CA ALA A 205 42.81 12.03 -41.92
C ALA A 205 44.00 12.80 -41.34
N GLN A 206 44.88 13.38 -42.16
CA GLN A 206 46.08 14.03 -41.66
C GLN A 206 45.74 15.34 -40.97
N GLU A 207 44.89 16.18 -41.54
CA GLU A 207 44.54 17.49 -40.96
C GLU A 207 43.77 17.33 -39.65
N VAL A 208 42.87 16.34 -39.60
CA VAL A 208 42.08 16.02 -38.38
C VAL A 208 42.97 15.44 -37.28
N LEU A 209 43.94 14.59 -37.61
CA LEU A 209 44.90 14.08 -36.64
C LEU A 209 45.79 15.20 -36.07
N GLU A 210 46.24 16.16 -36.91
CA GLU A 210 46.98 17.34 -36.43
C GLU A 210 46.13 18.19 -35.50
N GLU A 211 44.86 18.44 -35.82
CA GLU A 211 43.91 19.15 -34.94
C GLU A 211 43.68 18.38 -33.63
N LEU A 212 43.46 17.05 -33.67
CA LEU A 212 43.36 16.21 -32.50
C LEU A 212 44.58 16.32 -31.61
N GLY A 213 45.78 16.22 -32.20
CA GLY A 213 47.06 16.40 -31.49
C GLY A 213 47.17 17.74 -30.79
N VAL A 214 46.72 18.83 -31.46
CA VAL A 214 46.70 20.17 -30.87
C VAL A 214 45.74 20.24 -29.68
N GLU A 215 44.53 19.74 -29.84
CA GLU A 215 43.52 19.81 -28.77
C GLU A 215 43.85 18.92 -27.55
N VAL A 216 44.38 17.73 -27.79
CA VAL A 216 44.86 16.85 -26.70
C VAL A 216 46.00 17.51 -25.93
N ARG A 217 47.04 18.04 -26.66
CA ARG A 217 48.14 18.79 -26.03
C ARG A 217 47.66 20.02 -25.23
N ALA A 218 46.73 20.78 -25.78
CA ALA A 218 46.11 21.92 -25.09
C ALA A 218 45.41 21.49 -23.80
N SER A 219 44.65 20.38 -23.87
CA SER A 219 43.94 19.84 -22.72
C SER A 219 44.86 19.30 -21.62
N LEU A 220 45.89 18.57 -21.99
CA LEU A 220 46.92 18.09 -21.04
C LEU A 220 47.74 19.25 -20.42
N SER A 221 48.05 20.27 -21.23
CA SER A 221 48.74 21.46 -20.72
C SER A 221 47.84 22.29 -19.78
N ALA A 222 46.53 22.34 -20.03
CA ALA A 222 45.59 22.97 -19.12
C ALA A 222 45.49 22.18 -17.81
N TYR A 223 45.37 20.87 -17.89
CA TYR A 223 45.37 19.99 -16.71
C TYR A 223 46.64 20.21 -15.85
N LYS A 224 47.82 20.16 -16.46
CA LYS A 224 49.10 20.39 -15.74
C LYS A 224 49.15 21.72 -15.00
N ARG A 225 48.54 22.78 -15.53
CA ARG A 225 48.42 24.09 -14.87
C ARG A 225 47.43 24.11 -13.70
N GLU A 226 46.40 23.29 -13.79
CA GLU A 226 45.36 23.19 -12.76
C GLU A 226 45.72 22.15 -11.68
N ALA A 227 46.57 21.15 -12.01
CA ALA A 227 47.00 20.12 -11.07
C ALA A 227 47.83 20.72 -9.93
N GLU A 228 47.50 20.39 -8.69
CA GLU A 228 48.17 20.90 -7.48
C GLU A 228 49.69 20.62 -7.45
N ASP A 229 50.10 19.48 -8.02
CA ASP A 229 51.49 19.04 -8.08
C ASP A 229 52.19 19.38 -9.38
N GLY A 230 51.46 19.84 -10.41
CA GLY A 230 52.01 20.21 -11.71
C GLY A 230 52.60 19.03 -12.51
N GLU A 231 52.26 17.80 -12.12
CA GLU A 231 52.76 16.59 -12.79
C GLU A 231 51.97 16.26 -14.05
N ASP A 232 52.65 15.61 -14.99
CA ASP A 232 52.04 15.13 -16.24
C ASP A 232 51.31 13.81 -16.05
N VAL A 233 50.45 13.49 -17.00
CA VAL A 233 49.82 12.15 -17.08
C VAL A 233 50.85 11.12 -17.50
N GLU A 234 50.75 9.91 -16.96
CA GLU A 234 51.65 8.80 -17.28
C GLU A 234 51.23 8.03 -18.54
N ALA A 235 49.95 8.09 -18.88
CA ALA A 235 49.41 7.43 -20.08
C ALA A 235 48.22 8.22 -20.63
N VAL A 236 48.03 8.16 -21.91
CA VAL A 236 46.84 8.67 -22.62
C VAL A 236 46.16 7.49 -23.32
N TYR A 237 44.87 7.27 -23.03
CA TYR A 237 44.05 6.26 -23.66
C TYR A 237 43.12 6.94 -24.64
N LEU A 238 43.13 6.49 -25.88
CA LEU A 238 42.26 6.97 -26.93
C LEU A 238 41.10 6.00 -27.10
N CYS A 239 39.86 6.48 -27.09
CA CYS A 239 38.66 5.69 -27.34
C CYS A 239 37.75 6.41 -28.34
N SER A 240 37.17 5.65 -29.24
CA SER A 240 36.25 6.14 -30.24
C SER A 240 35.10 5.16 -30.41
N ASP A 241 33.92 5.68 -30.67
CA ASP A 241 32.73 4.89 -30.98
C ASP A 241 32.76 4.30 -32.40
N ALA A 242 33.72 4.74 -33.24
CA ALA A 242 33.51 4.65 -34.67
C ALA A 242 34.64 4.03 -35.50
N THR A 243 35.88 3.98 -35.05
CA THR A 243 37.00 3.68 -35.95
C THR A 243 38.14 2.89 -35.32
N ASP A 244 38.96 2.32 -36.18
CA ASP A 244 40.27 1.72 -35.87
C ASP A 244 41.19 2.75 -35.21
N VAL A 245 41.06 2.90 -33.93
CA VAL A 245 41.79 3.88 -33.08
C VAL A 245 43.30 3.60 -33.11
N ALA A 246 43.70 2.36 -33.38
CA ALA A 246 45.12 1.96 -33.36
C ALA A 246 45.96 2.80 -34.33
N ARG A 247 45.45 3.11 -35.51
CA ARG A 247 46.14 4.00 -36.47
C ARG A 247 46.34 5.41 -35.98
N HIS A 248 45.41 5.91 -35.19
CA HIS A 248 45.46 7.25 -34.63
C HIS A 248 46.44 7.34 -33.50
N CYS A 249 46.61 6.27 -32.73
CA CYS A 249 47.59 6.22 -31.63
C CYS A 249 49.01 6.38 -32.12
N GLU A 250 49.43 5.70 -33.20
CA GLU A 250 50.76 5.79 -33.76
C GLU A 250 51.15 7.20 -34.23
N THR A 251 50.18 7.90 -34.80
CA THR A 251 50.42 9.31 -35.29
C THR A 251 50.47 10.27 -34.11
N LEU A 252 49.59 10.12 -33.14
CA LEU A 252 49.55 11.00 -31.95
C LEU A 252 50.76 10.79 -31.02
N GLU A 253 51.33 9.58 -30.95
CA GLU A 253 52.57 9.31 -30.21
C GLU A 253 53.73 10.17 -30.72
N GLN A 254 53.83 10.42 -32.02
CA GLN A 254 54.86 11.27 -32.61
C GLN A 254 54.62 12.74 -32.29
N ASP A 255 53.40 13.18 -32.13
CA ASP A 255 53.03 14.56 -31.93
C ASP A 255 52.94 14.99 -30.46
N ILE A 256 52.54 14.08 -29.55
CA ILE A 256 52.26 14.40 -28.13
C ILE A 256 53.43 14.07 -27.23
N SER A 257 54.65 14.38 -27.54
CA SER A 257 55.81 14.22 -26.67
C SER A 257 56.18 12.76 -26.22
N SER A 258 57.46 12.50 -26.22
CA SER A 258 58.13 11.19 -26.01
C SER A 258 57.94 10.54 -24.61
N VAL A 259 57.09 11.08 -23.73
CA VAL A 259 56.91 10.60 -22.36
C VAL A 259 55.52 9.96 -22.14
N VAL A 260 54.56 10.21 -23.05
CA VAL A 260 53.18 9.74 -22.93
C VAL A 260 52.97 8.56 -23.85
N VAL A 261 52.69 7.41 -23.26
CA VAL A 261 52.31 6.21 -24.01
C VAL A 261 50.84 6.34 -24.41
N ILE A 262 50.55 6.37 -25.70
CA ILE A 262 49.20 6.40 -26.21
C ILE A 262 48.80 4.96 -26.50
N GLU A 263 47.78 4.49 -25.84
CA GLU A 263 47.23 3.15 -25.99
C GLU A 263 45.76 3.25 -26.38
N GLU A 264 45.33 2.35 -27.24
CA GLU A 264 43.90 2.15 -27.48
C GLU A 264 43.20 1.71 -26.20
N CYS A 265 42.16 2.41 -25.79
CA CYS A 265 41.33 2.00 -24.68
C CYS A 265 40.33 0.94 -25.17
N ALA A 266 40.83 -0.31 -25.32
CA ALA A 266 39.98 -1.39 -25.72
C ALA A 266 38.98 -1.72 -24.59
N PRO A 267 37.69 -1.83 -24.90
CA PRO A 267 36.68 -2.31 -23.94
C PRO A 267 36.96 -3.70 -23.41
N ALA A 268 37.84 -4.46 -24.05
CA ALA A 268 38.35 -5.76 -23.58
C ALA A 268 38.95 -5.73 -22.15
N LEU A 269 39.33 -4.55 -21.64
CA LEU A 269 39.73 -4.37 -20.24
C LEU A 269 38.58 -4.57 -19.26
N PHE A 270 37.32 -4.41 -19.73
CA PHE A 270 36.09 -4.68 -18.99
C PHE A 270 35.66 -6.15 -19.03
N ALA A 271 36.24 -6.93 -19.94
CA ALA A 271 35.81 -8.31 -20.24
C ALA A 271 36.12 -9.32 -19.13
N ARG A 272 36.81 -8.95 -18.07
CA ARG A 272 37.08 -9.88 -16.95
C ARG A 272 35.83 -10.34 -16.22
N ASP A 273 34.76 -9.50 -16.24
CA ASP A 273 33.50 -9.75 -15.54
C ASP A 273 32.28 -9.80 -16.48
N LEU A 274 32.49 -9.59 -17.79
CA LEU A 274 31.40 -9.59 -18.77
C LEU A 274 31.36 -10.97 -19.45
N ALA A 275 30.32 -11.74 -19.17
CA ALA A 275 30.02 -12.95 -19.93
C ALA A 275 29.58 -12.53 -21.34
N THR A 276 30.53 -12.46 -22.28
CA THR A 276 30.26 -12.07 -23.66
C THR A 276 30.35 -13.28 -24.57
N GLU A 277 29.27 -13.58 -25.24
CA GLU A 277 29.25 -14.36 -26.45
C GLU A 277 29.78 -13.48 -27.62
N GLY A 278 31.11 -13.45 -27.80
CA GLY A 278 31.74 -12.81 -28.94
C GLY A 278 32.83 -11.77 -28.59
N ALA A 279 34.08 -12.12 -28.74
CA ALA A 279 35.23 -11.23 -28.53
C ALA A 279 35.22 -10.00 -29.49
N ASP A 280 34.61 -10.14 -30.66
CA ASP A 280 34.53 -9.09 -31.68
C ASP A 280 33.58 -7.94 -31.30
N LEU A 281 32.58 -8.19 -30.43
CA LEU A 281 31.68 -7.15 -29.95
C LEU A 281 32.34 -6.22 -28.95
N LEU A 282 33.30 -6.71 -28.19
CA LEU A 282 33.95 -5.95 -27.10
C LEU A 282 34.86 -4.83 -27.62
N SER A 283 35.48 -5.04 -28.78
CA SER A 283 36.36 -4.03 -29.37
C SER A 283 35.62 -2.82 -29.97
N ALA A 284 34.31 -2.95 -30.17
CA ALA A 284 33.44 -1.92 -30.77
C ALA A 284 32.56 -1.16 -29.77
N LEU A 285 32.65 -1.48 -28.47
CA LEU A 285 31.74 -0.89 -27.48
C LEU A 285 32.18 0.52 -27.07
N PRO A 286 31.26 1.50 -27.11
CA PRO A 286 31.54 2.85 -26.65
C PRO A 286 31.75 2.89 -25.13
N MET A 287 32.85 3.47 -24.69
CA MET A 287 33.18 3.66 -23.25
C MET A 287 32.09 4.43 -22.52
N VAL A 288 31.54 5.45 -23.20
CA VAL A 288 30.45 6.27 -22.66
C VAL A 288 29.19 5.43 -22.41
N SER A 289 28.83 4.57 -23.35
CA SER A 289 27.64 3.68 -23.20
C SER A 289 27.82 2.65 -22.09
N LEU A 290 29.06 2.13 -21.92
CA LEU A 290 29.40 1.24 -20.80
C LEU A 290 29.27 1.96 -19.47
N GLY A 291 29.80 3.17 -19.36
CA GLY A 291 29.67 3.99 -18.16
C GLY A 291 28.22 4.33 -17.82
N ALA A 292 27.41 4.66 -18.84
CA ALA A 292 25.98 4.86 -18.65
C ALA A 292 25.28 3.61 -18.08
N ALA A 293 25.67 2.44 -18.55
CA ALA A 293 25.13 1.18 -18.02
C ALA A 293 25.56 0.93 -16.55
N LEU A 294 26.80 1.29 -16.17
CA LEU A 294 27.25 1.24 -14.78
C LEU A 294 26.47 2.18 -13.87
N ILE A 295 26.26 3.44 -14.32
CA ILE A 295 25.47 4.43 -13.58
C ILE A 295 24.01 3.95 -13.43
N ALA A 296 23.40 3.44 -14.49
CA ALA A 296 22.02 2.97 -14.49
C ALA A 296 21.78 1.79 -13.51
N GLN A 297 22.84 1.07 -13.15
CA GLN A 297 22.80 -0.03 -12.19
C GLN A 297 23.28 0.34 -10.78
N ASP A 298 23.46 1.62 -10.50
CA ASP A 298 23.98 2.13 -9.22
C ASP A 298 25.39 1.56 -8.84
N ARG A 299 26.21 1.23 -9.83
CA ARG A 299 27.57 0.71 -9.62
C ARG A 299 28.65 1.76 -9.73
N ALA A 300 28.32 2.92 -10.25
CA ALA A 300 29.25 4.01 -10.46
C ALA A 300 29.30 4.99 -9.29
N ALA A 301 30.49 5.43 -8.92
CA ALA A 301 30.68 6.46 -7.89
C ALA A 301 30.28 7.87 -8.38
N ILE A 302 30.39 8.13 -9.69
CA ILE A 302 30.08 9.43 -10.29
C ILE A 302 28.74 9.33 -11.00
N GLN A 303 27.74 10.03 -10.47
CA GLN A 303 26.38 10.02 -11.02
C GLN A 303 25.91 11.46 -11.22
N ILE A 304 25.66 11.84 -12.44
CA ILE A 304 25.05 13.12 -12.84
C ILE A 304 23.74 12.82 -13.59
N LYS A 305 22.65 13.42 -13.12
CA LYS A 305 21.28 13.15 -13.59
C LYS A 305 20.67 14.45 -14.11
N LEU A 306 20.50 14.56 -15.43
CA LEU A 306 20.04 15.77 -16.09
C LEU A 306 18.56 15.75 -16.49
N LEU A 307 17.81 14.73 -16.08
CA LEU A 307 16.37 14.71 -16.38
C LEU A 307 15.65 15.83 -15.63
N PRO A 308 14.91 16.72 -16.32
CA PRO A 308 14.21 17.83 -15.68
C PRO A 308 13.25 17.39 -14.59
N ARG A 309 13.28 18.07 -13.46
CA ARG A 309 12.41 17.77 -12.31
C ARG A 309 10.90 17.85 -12.65
N THR A 310 10.55 18.66 -13.65
CA THR A 310 9.18 18.76 -14.15
C THR A 310 8.71 17.45 -14.77
N LEU A 311 9.57 16.79 -15.55
CA LEU A 311 9.28 15.48 -16.16
C LEU A 311 9.23 14.36 -15.12
N ILE A 312 10.14 14.39 -14.14
CA ILE A 312 10.12 13.43 -13.03
C ILE A 312 8.78 13.53 -12.26
N ARG A 313 8.37 14.75 -11.90
CA ARG A 313 7.12 14.99 -11.16
C ARG A 313 5.86 14.61 -11.96
N THR A 314 5.87 14.83 -13.27
CA THR A 314 4.72 14.42 -14.12
C THR A 314 4.63 12.90 -14.18
N ARG A 315 5.73 12.19 -14.32
CA ARG A 315 5.78 10.71 -14.29
C ARG A 315 5.35 10.15 -12.96
N GLU A 316 5.90 10.65 -11.86
CA GLU A 316 5.49 10.23 -10.51
C GLU A 316 3.97 10.39 -10.30
N ARG A 317 3.40 11.48 -10.82
CA ARG A 317 1.95 11.70 -10.77
C ARG A 317 1.16 10.73 -11.66
N GLU A 318 1.67 10.42 -12.84
CA GLU A 318 1.02 9.46 -13.75
C GLU A 318 1.11 8.04 -13.21
N ASP A 319 2.26 7.65 -12.69
CA ASP A 319 2.45 6.34 -12.07
C ASP A 319 1.61 6.19 -10.79
N ALA A 320 1.54 7.25 -9.98
CA ALA A 320 0.65 7.29 -8.83
C ALA A 320 -0.83 7.16 -9.24
N LYS A 321 -1.26 7.83 -10.33
CA LYS A 321 -2.61 7.68 -10.88
C LYS A 321 -2.86 6.27 -11.41
N ARG A 322 -1.93 5.71 -12.18
CA ARG A 322 -2.02 4.33 -12.69
C ARG A 322 -2.07 3.32 -11.55
N LEU A 323 -1.27 3.52 -10.52
CA LEU A 323 -1.29 2.69 -9.33
C LEU A 323 -2.62 2.82 -8.58
N ALA A 324 -3.09 4.05 -8.36
CA ALA A 324 -4.38 4.33 -7.71
C ALA A 324 -5.56 3.70 -8.47
N THR A 325 -5.54 3.76 -9.81
CA THR A 325 -6.59 3.12 -10.64
C THR A 325 -6.54 1.60 -10.54
N LYS A 326 -5.35 0.98 -10.53
CA LYS A 326 -5.20 -0.47 -10.34
C LYS A 326 -5.69 -0.92 -8.96
N PHE A 327 -5.31 -0.20 -7.90
CA PHE A 327 -5.79 -0.49 -6.54
C PHE A 327 -7.29 -0.21 -6.38
N GLY A 328 -7.79 0.86 -7.01
CA GLY A 328 -9.22 1.16 -7.05
C GLY A 328 -10.04 0.06 -7.74
N ALA A 329 -9.58 -0.43 -8.88
CA ALA A 329 -10.21 -1.54 -9.59
C ALA A 329 -10.20 -2.84 -8.77
N LEU A 330 -9.07 -3.14 -8.09
CA LEU A 330 -8.96 -4.30 -7.21
C LEU A 330 -9.91 -4.19 -6.01
N ALA A 331 -9.95 -3.02 -5.37
CA ALA A 331 -10.86 -2.76 -4.24
C ALA A 331 -12.33 -2.87 -4.66
N ALA A 332 -12.69 -2.34 -5.85
CA ALA A 332 -14.02 -2.49 -6.40
C ALA A 332 -14.38 -3.96 -6.68
N ALA A 333 -13.47 -4.74 -7.23
CA ALA A 333 -13.66 -6.17 -7.44
C ALA A 333 -13.88 -6.94 -6.12
N ILE A 334 -13.10 -6.62 -5.09
CA ILE A 334 -13.26 -7.20 -3.75
C ILE A 334 -14.62 -6.80 -3.15
N ALA A 335 -15.01 -5.52 -3.26
CA ALA A 335 -16.29 -5.05 -2.77
C ALA A 335 -17.48 -5.74 -3.47
N LEU A 336 -17.39 -5.93 -4.79
CA LEU A 336 -18.41 -6.65 -5.56
C LEU A 336 -18.51 -8.13 -5.16
N THR A 337 -17.37 -8.79 -4.93
CA THR A 337 -17.37 -10.19 -4.45
C THR A 337 -17.96 -10.32 -3.05
N LEU A 338 -17.60 -9.40 -2.14
CA LEU A 338 -18.19 -9.38 -0.80
C LEU A 338 -19.70 -9.09 -0.82
N MET A 339 -20.13 -8.15 -1.67
CA MET A 339 -21.56 -7.85 -1.87
C MET A 339 -22.31 -9.07 -2.45
N GLY A 340 -21.70 -9.76 -3.40
CA GLY A 340 -22.24 -11.01 -3.94
C GLY A 340 -22.37 -12.10 -2.88
N LEU A 341 -21.35 -12.32 -2.07
CA LEU A 341 -21.37 -13.28 -0.96
C LEU A 341 -22.41 -12.90 0.09
N TYR A 342 -22.50 -11.60 0.43
CA TYR A 342 -23.55 -11.12 1.33
C TYR A 342 -24.96 -11.34 0.77
N GLY A 343 -25.16 -11.05 -0.51
CA GLY A 343 -26.42 -11.30 -1.21
C GLY A 343 -26.83 -12.78 -1.17
N VAL A 344 -25.87 -13.69 -1.42
CA VAL A 344 -26.10 -15.13 -1.31
C VAL A 344 -26.46 -15.54 0.14
N ALA A 345 -25.73 -15.02 1.12
CA ALA A 345 -25.99 -15.30 2.54
C ALA A 345 -27.38 -14.81 2.98
N VAL A 346 -27.78 -13.60 2.57
CA VAL A 346 -29.12 -13.06 2.82
C VAL A 346 -30.20 -13.89 2.12
N HIS A 347 -29.97 -14.29 0.87
CA HIS A 347 -30.91 -15.15 0.13
C HIS A 347 -31.09 -16.50 0.80
N GLN A 348 -30.01 -17.15 1.21
CA GLN A 348 -30.09 -18.43 1.96
C GLN A 348 -30.82 -18.27 3.29
N ARG A 349 -30.51 -17.19 4.03
CA ARG A 349 -31.19 -16.89 5.29
C ARG A 349 -32.71 -16.69 5.09
N ASN A 350 -33.10 -15.95 4.07
CA ASN A 350 -34.48 -15.71 3.74
C ASN A 350 -35.19 -16.99 3.25
N ALA A 351 -34.50 -17.87 2.54
CA ALA A 351 -35.01 -19.18 2.16
C ALA A 351 -35.23 -20.07 3.40
N TYR A 352 -34.28 -20.07 4.33
CA TYR A 352 -34.39 -20.79 5.59
C TYR A 352 -35.56 -20.29 6.47
N ILE A 353 -35.70 -18.95 6.58
CA ILE A 353 -36.83 -18.36 7.32
C ILE A 353 -38.18 -18.75 6.70
N ARG A 354 -38.27 -18.73 5.37
CA ARG A 354 -39.50 -19.18 4.68
C ARG A 354 -39.82 -20.66 4.93
N GLU A 355 -38.81 -21.50 4.92
CA GLU A 355 -38.97 -22.93 5.23
C GLU A 355 -39.38 -23.16 6.69
N LEU A 356 -38.76 -22.42 7.65
CA LEU A 356 -39.19 -22.44 9.05
C LEU A 356 -40.66 -22.00 9.21
N GLY A 357 -41.01 -20.88 8.56
CA GLY A 357 -42.40 -20.40 8.57
C GLY A 357 -43.38 -21.43 8.05
N ARG A 358 -43.03 -22.18 7.02
CA ARG A 358 -43.83 -23.29 6.48
C ARG A 358 -44.01 -24.42 7.49
N ARG A 359 -42.92 -24.84 8.13
CA ARG A 359 -42.97 -25.88 9.18
C ARG A 359 -43.77 -25.44 10.39
N ILE A 360 -43.66 -24.19 10.81
CA ILE A 360 -44.50 -23.63 11.88
C ILE A 360 -45.99 -23.67 11.47
N ALA A 361 -46.34 -23.22 10.28
CA ALA A 361 -47.71 -23.21 9.79
C ALA A 361 -48.30 -24.63 9.65
N GLU A 362 -47.47 -25.65 9.42
CA GLU A 362 -47.93 -27.07 9.41
C GLU A 362 -48.17 -27.62 10.82
N ILE A 363 -47.39 -27.19 11.82
CA ILE A 363 -47.43 -27.69 13.19
C ILE A 363 -48.46 -26.92 14.03
N GLU A 364 -48.64 -25.62 13.77
CA GLU A 364 -49.53 -24.73 14.51
C GLU A 364 -50.98 -25.26 14.65
N PRO A 365 -51.66 -25.73 13.58
CA PRO A 365 -53.01 -26.28 13.71
C PRO A 365 -53.05 -27.54 14.56
N ARG A 366 -51.99 -28.37 14.55
CA ARG A 366 -51.89 -29.55 15.40
C ARG A 366 -51.70 -29.19 16.87
N ALA A 367 -50.82 -28.21 17.13
CA ALA A 367 -50.55 -27.69 18.48
C ALA A 367 -51.83 -27.04 19.05
N ASN A 368 -52.49 -26.19 18.27
CA ASN A 368 -53.76 -25.57 18.68
C ASN A 368 -54.88 -26.60 18.91
N GLY A 369 -54.94 -27.67 18.12
CA GLY A 369 -55.85 -28.76 18.32
C GLY A 369 -55.59 -29.55 19.64
N ILE A 370 -54.32 -29.74 20.00
CA ILE A 370 -53.94 -30.38 21.27
C ILE A 370 -54.29 -29.46 22.46
N LEU A 371 -53.97 -28.16 22.37
CA LEU A 371 -54.31 -27.18 23.41
C LEU A 371 -55.80 -27.05 23.64
N ALA A 372 -56.62 -27.10 22.56
CA ALA A 372 -58.06 -27.09 22.65
C ALA A 372 -58.57 -28.33 23.37
N LYS A 373 -58.05 -29.52 23.04
CA LYS A 373 -58.42 -30.79 23.73
C LYS A 373 -57.98 -30.78 25.19
N GLN A 374 -56.82 -30.20 25.50
CA GLN A 374 -56.30 -30.08 26.87
C GLN A 374 -57.17 -29.12 27.71
N LYS A 375 -57.63 -28.00 27.11
CA LYS A 375 -58.60 -27.12 27.75
C LYS A 375 -59.95 -27.81 27.99
N GLN A 376 -60.46 -28.60 27.03
CA GLN A 376 -61.66 -29.37 27.21
C GLN A 376 -61.58 -30.46 28.33
N LEU A 377 -60.39 -31.13 28.36
CA LEU A 377 -60.10 -32.08 29.45
C LEU A 377 -60.10 -31.43 30.82
N GLY A 378 -59.45 -30.24 30.92
CA GLY A 378 -59.39 -29.47 32.16
C GLY A 378 -60.77 -29.00 32.64
N ILE A 379 -61.69 -28.66 31.73
CA ILE A 379 -63.07 -28.30 32.05
C ILE A 379 -63.87 -29.55 32.54
N LEU A 380 -63.68 -30.67 31.86
CA LEU A 380 -64.31 -31.94 32.25
C LEU A 380 -63.78 -32.45 33.59
N GLN A 381 -62.48 -32.34 33.87
CA GLN A 381 -61.90 -32.72 35.17
C GLN A 381 -62.49 -31.87 36.30
N ARG A 382 -62.62 -30.54 36.13
CA ARG A 382 -63.24 -29.66 37.12
C ARG A 382 -64.72 -29.98 37.36
N GLN A 383 -65.47 -30.54 36.40
CA GLN A 383 -66.81 -30.97 36.56
C GLN A 383 -66.94 -32.34 37.28
N VAL A 384 -65.89 -33.13 37.26
CA VAL A 384 -65.88 -34.49 37.89
C VAL A 384 -65.31 -34.44 39.31
N GLU A 385 -64.50 -33.42 39.66
CA GLU A 385 -64.00 -33.20 41.02
C GLU A 385 -65.11 -32.71 41.92
N ARG A 386 -65.71 -33.68 42.65
CA ARG A 386 -66.78 -33.45 43.65
C ARG A 386 -66.26 -32.76 44.94
N SER A 387 -64.93 -32.68 45.17
CA SER A 387 -64.35 -32.09 46.34
C SER A 387 -64.47 -30.53 46.29
N GLY A 388 -65.53 -30.04 46.93
CA GLY A 388 -65.87 -28.62 46.96
C GLY A 388 -67.34 -28.33 46.63
N SER A 389 -68.14 -29.34 46.44
CA SER A 389 -69.60 -29.14 46.25
C SER A 389 -70.20 -28.56 47.56
N VAL A 390 -71.01 -27.47 47.38
CA VAL A 390 -71.74 -26.84 48.52
C VAL A 390 -72.49 -27.82 49.34
N LEU A 391 -73.04 -28.90 48.70
CA LEU A 391 -73.74 -29.96 49.37
C LEU A 391 -72.86 -30.87 50.26
N GLU A 392 -71.59 -31.09 49.80
CA GLU A 392 -70.60 -31.85 50.55
C GLU A 392 -70.07 -31.08 51.74
N LEU A 393 -69.83 -29.79 51.57
CA LEU A 393 -69.49 -28.90 52.66
C LEU A 393 -70.62 -28.79 53.69
N LEU A 394 -71.86 -28.68 53.23
CA LEU A 394 -73.01 -28.66 54.12
C LEU A 394 -73.22 -30.02 54.85
N ALA A 395 -73.04 -31.13 54.14
CA ALA A 395 -73.12 -32.46 54.78
C ALA A 395 -72.08 -32.65 55.90
N SER A 396 -70.79 -32.27 55.56
CA SER A 396 -69.71 -32.33 56.50
C SER A 396 -69.89 -31.37 57.70
N LEU A 397 -70.51 -30.22 57.44
CA LEU A 397 -70.84 -29.29 58.51
C LEU A 397 -71.92 -29.86 59.43
N ILE A 398 -72.94 -30.45 58.89
CA ILE A 398 -74.00 -31.03 59.68
C ILE A 398 -73.55 -32.21 60.54
N GLU A 399 -72.61 -33.03 60.05
CA GLU A 399 -72.04 -34.14 60.84
C GLU A 399 -71.23 -33.64 62.03
N LEU A 400 -70.72 -32.47 61.99
CA LEU A 400 -69.91 -31.88 63.09
C LEU A 400 -70.74 -31.13 64.10
N PHE A 401 -72.02 -30.95 63.86
CA PHE A 401 -72.94 -30.31 64.83
C PHE A 401 -73.36 -31.27 65.95
N PRO A 402 -73.33 -30.86 67.20
CA PRO A 402 -73.79 -31.68 68.30
C PRO A 402 -75.32 -31.77 68.32
N ASP A 403 -75.83 -32.95 68.14
CA ASP A 403 -77.25 -33.30 67.89
C ASP A 403 -78.32 -32.87 68.93
N SER A 404 -77.86 -32.42 70.08
CA SER A 404 -78.81 -32.11 71.15
C SER A 404 -78.78 -30.70 71.74
N GLU A 405 -77.78 -29.87 71.37
CA GLU A 405 -77.55 -28.59 72.06
C GLU A 405 -77.62 -27.40 71.14
N MET A 406 -77.52 -27.57 69.80
CA MET A 406 -77.43 -26.48 68.81
C MET A 406 -78.36 -26.65 67.65
N ASN A 407 -78.93 -25.58 67.14
CA ASN A 407 -79.79 -25.53 65.96
C ASN A 407 -79.18 -24.62 64.90
N ILE A 408 -79.24 -24.98 63.63
CA ILE A 408 -78.99 -24.12 62.49
C ILE A 408 -80.31 -23.52 62.03
N THR A 409 -80.35 -22.17 62.05
CA THR A 409 -81.53 -21.44 61.52
C THR A 409 -81.33 -20.94 60.14
N ARG A 410 -80.07 -20.67 59.73
CA ARG A 410 -79.74 -20.22 58.38
C ARG A 410 -78.36 -20.67 58.02
N PHE A 411 -78.20 -21.20 56.79
CA PHE A 411 -76.90 -21.49 56.14
C PHE A 411 -76.88 -20.65 54.88
N GLN A 412 -75.81 -19.90 54.71
CA GLN A 412 -75.56 -19.04 53.55
C GLN A 412 -74.17 -19.32 53.00
N PHE A 413 -74.09 -19.74 51.78
CA PHE A 413 -72.87 -19.95 51.05
C PHE A 413 -72.61 -18.77 50.10
N VAL A 414 -71.57 -18.06 50.24
CA VAL A 414 -71.12 -17.02 49.33
C VAL A 414 -69.93 -17.57 48.54
N HIS A 415 -70.16 -17.74 47.25
CA HIS A 415 -69.16 -18.37 46.36
C HIS A 415 -67.84 -17.70 46.40
N ASN A 416 -66.76 -18.44 46.62
CA ASN A 416 -65.36 -17.97 46.73
C ASN A 416 -65.07 -16.91 47.83
N ASP A 417 -65.97 -16.69 48.76
CA ASP A 417 -65.75 -15.75 49.84
C ASP A 417 -65.86 -16.45 51.25
N LYS A 418 -67.02 -16.87 51.62
CA LYS A 418 -67.27 -17.42 52.95
C LYS A 418 -68.55 -18.31 53.04
N ILE A 419 -68.56 -19.09 54.08
CA ILE A 419 -69.82 -19.78 54.53
C ILE A 419 -70.24 -19.02 55.83
N GLU A 420 -71.51 -18.63 55.91
CA GLU A 420 -72.15 -18.11 57.12
C GLU A 420 -73.19 -19.05 57.68
N VAL A 421 -73.05 -19.38 58.95
CA VAL A 421 -73.99 -20.24 59.66
C VAL A 421 -74.50 -19.48 60.87
N THR A 422 -75.81 -19.34 60.94
CA THR A 422 -76.51 -18.74 62.07
C THR A 422 -77.42 -19.75 62.69
N GLY A 423 -77.55 -19.72 64.06
CA GLY A 423 -78.34 -20.68 64.79
C GLY A 423 -78.53 -20.29 66.23
N ARG A 424 -79.09 -21.20 67.03
CA ARG A 424 -79.39 -21.08 68.46
C ARG A 424 -78.81 -22.21 69.24
N THR A 425 -78.32 -21.89 70.43
CA THR A 425 -77.80 -22.94 71.35
C THR A 425 -78.24 -22.64 72.79
N LYS A 426 -78.21 -23.70 73.60
CA LYS A 426 -78.56 -23.61 75.00
C LYS A 426 -77.42 -23.24 75.87
N THR A 427 -76.18 -23.42 75.43
CA THR A 427 -74.96 -23.16 76.21
C THR A 427 -73.91 -22.46 75.34
N LEU A 428 -73.23 -21.44 75.91
CA LEU A 428 -72.17 -20.74 75.22
C LEU A 428 -70.97 -21.67 74.93
N LYS A 429 -70.69 -22.63 75.81
CA LYS A 429 -69.61 -23.59 75.61
C LYS A 429 -69.74 -24.46 74.39
N ALA A 430 -70.99 -24.74 73.93
CA ALA A 430 -71.23 -25.49 72.72
C ALA A 430 -70.74 -24.74 71.44
N ILE A 431 -70.84 -23.41 71.40
CA ILE A 431 -70.32 -22.58 70.29
C ILE A 431 -68.82 -22.64 70.22
N GLU A 432 -68.16 -22.54 71.40
CA GLU A 432 -66.66 -22.61 71.49
C GLU A 432 -66.15 -24.00 71.02
N THR A 433 -66.79 -25.04 71.50
CA THR A 433 -66.45 -26.40 71.11
C THR A 433 -66.63 -26.64 69.62
N LEU A 434 -67.73 -26.14 69.03
CA LEU A 434 -67.98 -26.28 67.59
C LEU A 434 -66.99 -25.51 66.77
N ALA A 435 -66.68 -24.25 67.13
CA ALA A 435 -65.72 -23.42 66.42
C ALA A 435 -64.32 -24.07 66.47
N HIS A 436 -63.87 -24.59 67.59
CA HIS A 436 -62.63 -25.33 67.76
C HIS A 436 -62.63 -26.63 66.87
N THR A 437 -63.66 -27.43 66.93
CA THR A 437 -63.78 -28.66 66.12
C THR A 437 -63.75 -28.37 64.65
N LEU A 438 -64.47 -27.32 64.17
CA LEU A 438 -64.39 -26.87 62.78
C LEU A 438 -62.99 -26.46 62.36
N THR A 439 -62.29 -25.74 63.20
CA THR A 439 -60.89 -25.30 62.92
C THR A 439 -59.90 -26.45 62.84
N GLU A 440 -60.05 -27.47 63.71
CA GLU A 440 -59.19 -28.66 63.68
C GLU A 440 -59.46 -29.53 62.46
N VAL A 441 -60.76 -29.76 62.12
CA VAL A 441 -61.12 -30.44 60.87
C VAL A 441 -60.71 -29.70 59.63
N GLY A 442 -60.73 -28.35 59.66
CA GLY A 442 -60.22 -27.50 58.62
C GLY A 442 -58.71 -27.62 58.35
N LYS A 443 -57.93 -27.86 59.44
CA LYS A 443 -56.49 -28.08 59.32
C LYS A 443 -56.15 -29.47 58.71
N SER A 444 -57.01 -30.47 58.94
CA SER A 444 -56.73 -31.85 58.57
C SER A 444 -57.43 -32.33 57.33
N SER A 445 -58.69 -31.89 57.04
CA SER A 445 -59.54 -32.54 56.00
C SER A 445 -60.26 -31.54 55.11
N ILE A 446 -60.78 -30.44 55.62
CA ILE A 446 -61.66 -29.52 54.87
C ILE A 446 -61.10 -28.10 55.05
N PRO A 447 -60.19 -27.63 54.15
CA PRO A 447 -59.51 -26.35 54.28
C PRO A 447 -60.45 -25.15 54.49
N GLN A 448 -61.66 -25.21 53.99
CA GLN A 448 -62.65 -24.15 54.10
C GLN A 448 -63.11 -23.94 55.56
N PHE A 449 -62.90 -24.91 56.45
CA PHE A 449 -63.27 -24.79 57.86
C PHE A 449 -62.07 -24.28 58.73
N ALA A 450 -60.90 -24.20 58.20
CA ALA A 450 -59.65 -23.88 58.95
C ALA A 450 -59.63 -22.52 59.68
N ARG A 451 -60.50 -21.59 59.24
CA ARG A 451 -60.55 -20.22 59.80
C ARG A 451 -61.94 -19.87 60.32
N ALA A 452 -62.64 -20.83 60.98
CA ALA A 452 -63.92 -20.58 61.60
C ALA A 452 -63.86 -19.44 62.63
N GLN A 453 -64.61 -18.42 62.43
CA GLN A 453 -64.67 -17.25 63.29
C GLN A 453 -66.08 -17.04 63.89
N ARG A 454 -66.12 -16.75 65.17
CA ARG A 454 -67.30 -16.30 65.85
C ARG A 454 -67.47 -14.81 65.61
N VAL A 455 -68.62 -14.45 65.04
CA VAL A 455 -68.85 -13.01 64.65
C VAL A 455 -69.85 -12.35 65.58
N TYR A 456 -70.80 -13.13 66.07
CA TYR A 456 -71.89 -12.58 66.84
C TYR A 456 -72.41 -13.62 67.82
N GLU A 457 -72.69 -13.23 69.11
CA GLU A 457 -73.33 -14.02 70.19
C GLU A 457 -74.19 -13.07 70.96
N GLN A 458 -75.49 -13.43 71.14
CA GLN A 458 -76.40 -12.62 71.91
C GLN A 458 -77.29 -13.51 72.74
N GLU A 459 -77.51 -13.21 74.01
CA GLU A 459 -78.48 -13.92 74.90
C GLU A 459 -79.90 -13.47 74.58
N VAL A 460 -80.70 -14.41 74.33
CA VAL A 460 -82.13 -14.17 74.02
C VAL A 460 -83.01 -15.07 74.93
N SER A 461 -84.05 -14.51 75.50
CA SER A 461 -84.96 -15.29 76.34
C SER A 461 -86.13 -15.81 75.46
N GLU A 462 -86.24 -17.11 75.32
CA GLU A 462 -87.33 -17.72 74.59
C GLU A 462 -88.14 -18.72 75.51
N LYS A 463 -89.46 -18.46 75.69
CA LYS A 463 -90.34 -19.26 76.52
C LYS A 463 -89.85 -19.53 77.94
N GLY A 464 -89.11 -18.59 78.54
CA GLY A 464 -88.58 -18.69 79.91
C GLY A 464 -87.29 -19.49 80.07
N GLN A 465 -86.63 -19.83 79.03
CA GLN A 465 -85.29 -20.39 79.02
C GLN A 465 -84.31 -19.50 78.30
N GLN A 466 -83.11 -19.42 78.88
CA GLN A 466 -82.01 -18.66 78.26
C GLN A 466 -81.45 -19.49 77.07
N VAL A 467 -81.41 -18.87 75.88
CA VAL A 467 -80.75 -19.40 74.67
C VAL A 467 -79.85 -18.40 74.08
N TRP A 468 -78.86 -18.82 73.34
CA TRP A 468 -77.88 -18.00 72.75
C TRP A 468 -78.00 -18.01 71.24
N ASP A 469 -78.19 -16.83 70.59
CA ASP A 469 -78.09 -16.71 69.15
C ASP A 469 -76.62 -16.59 68.76
N TYR A 470 -76.23 -17.38 67.73
CA TYR A 470 -74.84 -17.36 67.28
C TYR A 470 -74.72 -17.17 65.78
N LYS A 471 -73.56 -16.56 65.30
CA LYS A 471 -73.19 -16.48 63.91
C LYS A 471 -71.74 -16.88 63.79
N LEU A 472 -71.45 -17.94 63.04
CA LEU A 472 -70.13 -18.43 62.61
C LEU A 472 -69.92 -18.05 61.18
N VAL A 473 -68.72 -17.57 60.90
CA VAL A 473 -68.22 -17.24 59.55
C VAL A 473 -66.95 -18.04 59.26
N LEU A 474 -67.01 -18.80 58.15
CA LEU A 474 -65.89 -19.63 57.69
C LEU A 474 -65.38 -19.02 56.39
N PRO A 475 -64.42 -18.11 56.41
CA PRO A 475 -63.83 -17.51 55.24
C PRO A 475 -63.00 -18.53 54.49
N PHE A 476 -63.04 -18.51 53.16
CA PHE A 476 -62.24 -19.41 52.33
C PHE A 476 -60.77 -18.97 52.36
N PRO A 477 -59.79 -19.91 52.26
CA PRO A 477 -58.37 -19.59 52.18
C PRO A 477 -58.06 -18.76 50.94
N GLU A 478 -57.14 -17.80 51.05
CA GLU A 478 -56.72 -16.88 49.95
C GLU A 478 -56.18 -17.57 48.71
N SER A 479 -55.77 -18.84 48.80
CA SER A 479 -55.29 -19.66 47.70
C SER A 479 -56.37 -20.08 46.68
N GLU A 480 -57.65 -19.88 47.02
CA GLU A 480 -58.77 -20.23 46.11
C GLU A 480 -59.42 -19.00 45.45
N ARG A 481 -58.84 -17.79 45.67
CA ARG A 481 -59.29 -16.62 44.90
C ARG A 481 -58.64 -16.62 43.52
N PRO A 482 -59.35 -16.56 42.40
CA PRO A 482 -58.72 -16.38 41.07
C PRO A 482 -58.00 -15.04 41.09
N SER A 483 -56.68 -15.07 40.78
CA SER A 483 -55.90 -13.85 40.55
C SER A 483 -56.44 -13.12 39.34
N GLU A 484 -56.99 -11.94 39.52
CA GLU A 484 -57.19 -10.95 38.49
C GLU A 484 -55.80 -10.32 38.18
N GLU A 485 -55.03 -10.97 37.31
CA GLU A 485 -53.85 -10.36 36.71
C GLU A 485 -53.80 -10.68 35.22
N GLY A 486 -53.79 -9.62 34.42
CA GLY A 486 -53.27 -9.73 33.08
C GLY A 486 -54.10 -9.22 31.93
N SER A 487 -54.56 -8.02 32.04
CA SER A 487 -54.82 -7.24 30.83
C SER A 487 -53.95 -5.96 30.90
N GLU A 488 -52.64 -6.07 30.56
CA GLU A 488 -51.88 -4.90 30.16
C GLU A 488 -51.29 -5.15 28.76
N GLU A 489 -51.65 -4.25 27.92
CA GLU A 489 -51.19 -3.95 26.60
C GLU A 489 -49.67 -4.06 26.42
N SER A 490 -49.25 -4.80 25.43
CA SER A 490 -47.99 -4.49 24.77
C SER A 490 -48.26 -3.72 23.49
N GLY A 491 -48.27 -2.40 23.60
CA GLY A 491 -48.08 -1.51 22.48
C GLY A 491 -46.62 -1.41 22.17
N LEU A 492 -46.30 -1.55 20.89
CA LEU A 492 -45.38 -0.78 20.06
C LEU A 492 -44.03 -0.35 20.68
N GLU A 493 -42.92 -0.84 20.16
CA GLU A 493 -42.14 -0.16 19.09
C GLU A 493 -41.11 -1.11 18.46
#